data_5997fff014092baf00f48e720aa695ac
#
_entry.id   5997fff014092baf00f48e720aa695ac
#
_cell.length_a   1.000
_cell.length_b   1.000
_cell.length_c   1.000
_cell.angle_alpha   90.00
_cell.angle_beta   90.00
_cell.angle_gamma   90.00
#
_symmetry.space_group_name_H-M   'P 1'
#
loop_
_entity.id
_entity.type
_entity.pdbx_description
1 polymer ?
#
loop_
_entity_poly.entity_id
_entity_poly.type
_entity_poly.pdbx_seq_one_letter_code
_entity_poly.pdbx_strand_id
1 'polypeptide(L)'
;MKDELFNAVRVTPSTKIRFKCTGCAECCRHVKESVPVNSLDVFYLTKYLRDTGLDICCTDEFLAQFATIALLDDCGYFVYFLKSVGEDDSCIFLNENRCSVQPAKPMACRLYPFMVDTNGSGGFRYLYSREREHHFCGPVVETRSWMKKYFQQEARAFMQADFADTVPIARLLRSIPEHGKNEALFHFHRLRYSEYNLDRPFLEQFLQNQKQLLIILGRMAEKTT
;
A
#
# COMPACT_ATOMS: atom_id res chain seq x y z
N MET A 1 18.18 1.22 10.42
CA MET A 1 18.10 2.29 9.42
C MET A 1 16.69 2.53 8.87
N LYS A 2 15.81 1.54 8.67
CA LYS A 2 14.41 1.77 8.24
C LYS A 2 13.43 2.13 9.39
N ASP A 3 13.75 1.78 10.62
CA ASP A 3 12.88 2.03 11.78
C ASP A 3 12.89 3.50 12.25
N GLU A 4 13.87 4.28 11.82
CA GLU A 4 13.99 5.71 12.14
C GLU A 4 13.11 6.61 11.25
N LEU A 5 12.73 6.12 10.06
CA LEU A 5 11.99 6.92 9.06
C LEU A 5 10.57 7.31 9.50
N PHE A 6 9.98 6.59 10.46
CA PHE A 6 8.58 6.79 10.88
C PHE A 6 8.42 6.90 12.40
N ASN A 7 9.50 7.16 13.15
CA ASN A 7 9.46 7.11 14.61
C ASN A 7 8.71 5.85 15.12
N ALA A 8 8.98 4.71 14.47
CA ALA A 8 8.25 3.48 14.63
C ALA A 8 8.94 2.56 15.64
N VAL A 9 8.16 2.02 16.56
CA VAL A 9 8.63 1.10 17.60
C VAL A 9 8.18 -0.32 17.27
N ARG A 10 9.12 -1.28 17.33
CA ARG A 10 8.78 -2.70 17.15
C ARG A 10 7.92 -3.20 18.30
N VAL A 11 6.85 -3.92 17.97
CA VAL A 11 5.90 -4.46 18.94
C VAL A 11 5.68 -5.96 18.73
N THR A 12 5.25 -6.63 19.79
CA THR A 12 4.86 -8.05 19.78
C THR A 12 3.34 -8.19 19.64
N PRO A 13 2.82 -9.37 19.28
CA PRO A 13 1.38 -9.62 19.26
C PRO A 13 0.67 -9.36 20.60
N SER A 14 1.37 -9.48 21.73
CA SER A 14 0.85 -9.23 23.07
C SER A 14 1.04 -7.80 23.56
N THR A 15 1.70 -6.94 22.79
CA THR A 15 1.89 -5.54 23.15
C THR A 15 0.54 -4.83 23.24
N LYS A 16 0.35 -4.09 24.34
CA LYS A 16 -0.86 -3.34 24.63
C LYS A 16 -0.54 -1.85 24.60
N ILE A 17 -1.35 -1.09 23.89
CA ILE A 17 -1.27 0.38 23.84
C ILE A 17 -2.63 0.98 24.14
N ARG A 18 -2.67 2.23 24.60
CA ARG A 18 -3.91 2.99 24.63
C ARG A 18 -4.09 3.67 23.29
N PHE A 19 -5.24 3.46 22.67
CA PHE A 19 -5.55 4.12 21.39
C PHE A 19 -7.04 4.31 21.20
N LYS A 20 -7.42 5.49 20.76
CA LYS A 20 -8.77 5.81 20.31
C LYS A 20 -8.69 6.80 19.17
N CYS A 21 -9.24 6.45 18.02
CA CYS A 21 -9.46 7.42 16.96
C CYS A 21 -10.50 8.45 17.43
N THR A 22 -10.12 9.71 17.47
CA THR A 22 -10.98 10.83 17.89
C THR A 22 -11.73 11.47 16.74
N GLY A 23 -11.42 11.09 15.49
CA GLY A 23 -11.99 11.72 14.30
C GLY A 23 -11.46 13.14 14.04
N CYS A 24 -10.30 13.51 14.63
CA CYS A 24 -9.72 14.85 14.51
C CYS A 24 -9.18 15.18 13.12
N ALA A 25 -9.13 14.21 12.22
CA ALA A 25 -8.54 14.31 10.87
C ALA A 25 -7.03 14.61 10.80
N GLU A 26 -6.34 14.69 11.93
CA GLU A 26 -4.89 14.96 11.97
C GLU A 26 -4.07 13.94 11.18
N CYS A 27 -4.46 12.65 11.20
CA CYS A 27 -3.81 11.60 10.41
C CYS A 27 -4.09 11.71 8.88
N CYS A 28 -4.93 12.68 8.48
CA CYS A 28 -5.24 12.99 7.08
C CYS A 28 -4.65 14.34 6.64
N ARG A 29 -3.87 15.01 7.49
CA ARG A 29 -3.18 16.28 7.21
C ARG A 29 -1.67 16.07 7.19
N HIS A 30 -0.97 16.91 6.43
CA HIS A 30 0.49 16.80 6.25
C HIS A 30 0.90 15.39 5.78
N VAL A 31 0.14 14.86 4.80
CA VAL A 31 0.31 13.47 4.31
C VAL A 31 0.98 13.37 2.94
N LYS A 32 1.65 14.44 2.49
CA LYS A 32 2.39 14.39 1.23
C LYS A 32 3.36 13.20 1.22
N GLU A 33 3.20 12.34 0.23
CA GLU A 33 4.03 11.13 0.04
C GLU A 33 4.16 10.23 1.29
N SER A 34 3.13 10.19 2.14
CA SER A 34 3.16 9.40 3.38
C SER A 34 2.09 8.31 3.48
N VAL A 35 1.08 8.31 2.60
CA VAL A 35 0.04 7.27 2.57
C VAL A 35 0.24 6.38 1.34
N PRO A 36 1.04 5.31 1.45
CA PRO A 36 1.23 4.38 0.33
C PRO A 36 -0.06 3.62 0.04
N VAL A 37 -0.32 3.40 -1.24
CA VAL A 37 -1.40 2.53 -1.72
C VAL A 37 -0.80 1.38 -2.52
N ASN A 38 -1.02 0.17 -2.05
CA ASN A 38 -0.63 -1.05 -2.76
C ASN A 38 -1.72 -1.50 -3.73
N SER A 39 -1.47 -2.57 -4.47
CA SER A 39 -2.42 -3.09 -5.47
C SER A 39 -3.79 -3.43 -4.88
N LEU A 40 -3.83 -4.00 -3.67
CA LEU A 40 -5.07 -4.31 -2.95
C LEU A 40 -5.86 -3.05 -2.61
N ASP A 41 -5.16 -2.01 -2.12
CA ASP A 41 -5.78 -0.73 -1.78
C ASP A 41 -6.33 -0.04 -3.03
N VAL A 42 -5.56 -0.01 -4.12
CA VAL A 42 -5.97 0.56 -5.42
C VAL A 42 -7.24 -0.14 -5.92
N PHE A 43 -7.26 -1.47 -5.90
CA PHE A 43 -8.41 -2.26 -6.34
C PHE A 43 -9.68 -1.92 -5.52
N TYR A 44 -9.60 -1.97 -4.19
CA TYR A 44 -10.78 -1.75 -3.34
C TYR A 44 -11.23 -0.28 -3.29
N LEU A 45 -10.31 0.67 -3.38
CA LEU A 45 -10.66 2.08 -3.50
C LEU A 45 -11.38 2.36 -4.82
N THR A 46 -10.86 1.84 -5.94
CA THR A 46 -11.50 1.99 -7.26
C THR A 46 -12.91 1.38 -7.23
N LYS A 47 -13.02 0.14 -6.76
CA LYS A 47 -14.32 -0.53 -6.65
C LYS A 47 -15.30 0.24 -5.79
N TYR A 48 -14.88 0.71 -4.61
CA TYR A 48 -15.72 1.49 -3.70
C TYR A 48 -16.19 2.79 -4.34
N LEU A 49 -15.30 3.55 -4.97
CA LEU A 49 -15.64 4.82 -5.61
C LEU A 49 -16.61 4.60 -6.78
N ARG A 50 -16.41 3.59 -7.62
CA ARG A 50 -17.34 3.19 -8.67
C ARG A 50 -18.72 2.83 -8.10
N ASP A 51 -18.74 1.97 -7.10
CA ASP A 51 -19.98 1.45 -6.50
C ASP A 51 -20.76 2.56 -5.72
N THR A 52 -20.08 3.66 -5.35
CA THR A 52 -20.70 4.85 -4.74
C THR A 52 -21.05 5.96 -5.74
N GLY A 53 -20.90 5.71 -7.04
CA GLY A 53 -21.38 6.57 -8.11
C GLY A 53 -20.37 7.54 -8.71
N LEU A 54 -19.07 7.38 -8.39
CA LEU A 54 -18.05 8.09 -9.14
C LEU A 54 -17.91 7.46 -10.53
N ASP A 55 -17.82 8.28 -11.56
CA ASP A 55 -17.57 7.82 -12.93
C ASP A 55 -16.10 7.40 -13.09
N ILE A 56 -15.83 6.17 -12.68
CA ILE A 56 -14.53 5.51 -12.72
C ILE A 56 -14.73 4.03 -13.04
N CYS A 57 -14.06 3.53 -14.06
CA CYS A 57 -14.26 2.17 -14.53
C CYS A 57 -13.09 1.22 -14.26
N CYS A 58 -11.89 1.73 -14.04
CA CYS A 58 -10.67 0.93 -13.89
C CYS A 58 -9.68 1.56 -12.89
N THR A 59 -8.71 0.76 -12.48
CA THR A 59 -7.67 1.18 -11.54
C THR A 59 -6.74 2.25 -12.10
N ASP A 60 -6.54 2.33 -13.41
CA ASP A 60 -5.73 3.38 -14.03
C ASP A 60 -6.36 4.77 -13.86
N GLU A 61 -7.68 4.86 -13.98
CA GLU A 61 -8.39 6.11 -13.74
C GLU A 61 -8.30 6.54 -12.27
N PHE A 62 -8.36 5.59 -11.34
CA PHE A 62 -8.10 5.87 -9.93
C PHE A 62 -6.68 6.41 -9.72
N LEU A 63 -5.67 5.73 -10.25
CA LEU A 63 -4.27 6.13 -10.09
C LEU A 63 -4.02 7.52 -10.69
N ALA A 64 -4.55 7.80 -11.88
CA ALA A 64 -4.42 9.10 -12.54
C ALA A 64 -5.07 10.24 -11.72
N GLN A 65 -6.22 9.98 -11.11
CA GLN A 65 -6.95 11.01 -10.36
C GLN A 65 -6.44 11.19 -8.93
N PHE A 66 -6.15 10.10 -8.21
CA PHE A 66 -6.00 10.11 -6.75
C PHE A 66 -4.62 9.72 -6.23
N ALA A 67 -3.69 9.32 -7.10
CA ALA A 67 -2.38 8.87 -6.68
C ALA A 67 -1.23 9.60 -7.37
N THR A 68 -0.07 9.62 -6.72
CA THR A 68 1.22 10.04 -7.28
C THR A 68 2.19 8.87 -7.23
N ILE A 69 3.07 8.80 -8.22
CA ILE A 69 4.12 7.80 -8.30
C ILE A 69 5.38 8.28 -7.57
N ALA A 70 6.05 7.39 -6.86
CA ALA A 70 7.37 7.65 -6.28
C ALA A 70 8.31 6.47 -6.55
N LEU A 71 9.50 6.78 -7.03
CA LEU A 71 10.57 5.79 -7.21
C LEU A 71 11.16 5.43 -5.85
N LEU A 72 11.31 4.14 -5.57
CA LEU A 72 11.94 3.66 -4.34
C LEU A 72 13.46 3.52 -4.48
N ASP A 73 13.94 3.33 -5.70
CA ASP A 73 15.37 3.22 -6.02
C ASP A 73 15.65 3.54 -7.51
N ASP A 74 16.91 3.48 -7.88
CA ASP A 74 17.41 3.71 -9.22
C ASP A 74 17.09 2.58 -10.23
N CYS A 75 16.61 1.43 -9.77
CA CYS A 75 16.21 0.34 -10.68
C CYS A 75 14.84 0.60 -11.34
N GLY A 76 14.14 1.64 -10.93
CA GLY A 76 12.82 1.98 -11.43
C GLY A 76 11.67 1.30 -10.66
N TYR A 77 11.96 0.61 -9.55
CA TYR A 77 10.89 0.09 -8.70
C TYR A 77 10.14 1.27 -8.07
N PHE A 78 8.85 1.36 -8.31
CA PHE A 78 8.03 2.45 -7.83
C PHE A 78 6.83 1.97 -7.02
N VAL A 79 6.28 2.89 -6.24
CA VAL A 79 5.06 2.75 -5.48
C VAL A 79 4.15 3.94 -5.73
N TYR A 80 2.89 3.79 -5.38
CA TYR A 80 1.94 4.89 -5.40
C TYR A 80 1.65 5.39 -3.99
N PHE A 81 1.47 6.71 -3.87
CA PHE A 81 0.97 7.38 -2.68
C PHE A 81 -0.34 8.11 -3.01
N LEU A 82 -1.24 8.23 -2.06
CA LEU A 82 -2.39 9.11 -2.24
C LEU A 82 -1.93 10.55 -2.45
N LYS A 83 -2.59 11.26 -3.35
CA LYS A 83 -2.39 12.69 -3.54
C LYS A 83 -2.75 13.45 -2.26
N SER A 84 -2.01 14.50 -2.01
CA SER A 84 -2.36 15.54 -1.05
C SER A 84 -2.83 16.80 -1.78
N VAL A 85 -3.64 17.59 -1.12
CA VAL A 85 -4.23 18.82 -1.64
C VAL A 85 -4.19 19.94 -0.61
N GLY A 86 -4.22 21.20 -1.08
CA GLY A 86 -4.19 22.37 -0.22
C GLY A 86 -2.81 22.66 0.37
N GLU A 87 -2.73 23.76 1.12
CA GLU A 87 -1.47 24.23 1.70
C GLU A 87 -0.99 23.38 2.89
N ASP A 88 -1.90 22.65 3.51
CA ASP A 88 -1.63 21.74 4.63
C ASP A 88 -1.34 20.30 4.19
N ASP A 89 -1.17 20.06 2.88
CA ASP A 89 -0.96 18.73 2.31
C ASP A 89 -1.99 17.69 2.81
N SER A 90 -3.25 18.09 2.90
CA SER A 90 -4.34 17.19 3.32
C SER A 90 -4.57 16.07 2.31
N CYS A 91 -4.96 14.91 2.82
CA CYS A 91 -5.35 13.76 1.98
C CYS A 91 -6.48 14.15 1.04
N ILE A 92 -6.38 13.80 -0.24
CA ILE A 92 -7.40 14.07 -1.27
C ILE A 92 -8.81 13.55 -0.90
N PHE A 93 -8.90 12.56 -0.01
CA PHE A 93 -10.16 12.01 0.49
C PHE A 93 -10.62 12.63 1.81
N LEU A 94 -9.95 13.68 2.29
CA LEU A 94 -10.42 14.43 3.45
C LEU A 94 -11.49 15.43 3.02
N ASN A 95 -12.70 15.26 3.51
CA ASN A 95 -13.81 16.16 3.30
C ASN A 95 -14.46 16.52 4.65
N GLU A 96 -14.59 17.81 4.98
CA GLU A 96 -15.19 18.31 6.23
C GLU A 96 -14.69 17.57 7.48
N ASN A 97 -13.38 17.39 7.61
CA ASN A 97 -12.72 16.63 8.70
C ASN A 97 -13.10 15.14 8.76
N ARG A 98 -13.62 14.56 7.68
CA ARG A 98 -13.96 13.14 7.60
C ARG A 98 -13.35 12.49 6.37
N CYS A 99 -12.98 11.23 6.50
CA CYS A 99 -12.51 10.44 5.37
C CYS A 99 -13.70 10.01 4.51
N SER A 100 -13.77 10.49 3.26
CA SER A 100 -14.86 10.15 2.31
C SER A 100 -14.83 8.67 1.88
N VAL A 101 -13.65 8.02 1.98
CA VAL A 101 -13.48 6.59 1.66
C VAL A 101 -13.32 5.73 2.92
N GLN A 102 -13.95 6.13 4.04
CA GLN A 102 -13.83 5.44 5.33
C GLN A 102 -14.03 3.92 5.26
N PRO A 103 -15.01 3.35 4.52
CA PRO A 103 -15.21 1.90 4.41
C PRO A 103 -14.09 1.19 3.64
N ALA A 104 -13.45 1.88 2.70
CA ALA A 104 -12.42 1.36 1.81
C ALA A 104 -11.02 1.93 2.09
N LYS A 105 -10.78 2.47 3.29
CA LYS A 105 -9.48 3.05 3.68
C LYS A 105 -8.31 2.19 3.25
N PRO A 106 -7.22 2.79 2.73
CA PRO A 106 -5.96 2.09 2.49
C PRO A 106 -5.47 1.33 3.72
N MET A 107 -4.72 0.27 3.50
CA MET A 107 -4.18 -0.57 4.60
C MET A 107 -3.38 0.25 5.59
N ALA A 108 -2.54 1.18 5.14
CA ALA A 108 -1.80 2.09 6.00
C ALA A 108 -2.72 2.85 6.97
N CYS A 109 -3.85 3.38 6.48
CA CYS A 109 -4.83 4.09 7.28
C CYS A 109 -5.65 3.17 8.19
N ARG A 110 -5.99 1.94 7.72
CA ARG A 110 -6.75 0.96 8.51
C ARG A 110 -5.96 0.41 9.69
N LEU A 111 -4.68 0.19 9.48
CA LEU A 111 -3.79 -0.37 10.50
C LEU A 111 -3.33 0.67 11.52
N TYR A 112 -3.37 1.97 11.19
CA TYR A 112 -2.92 3.02 12.11
C TYR A 112 -3.49 2.84 13.53
N PRO A 113 -2.69 2.93 14.58
CA PRO A 113 -1.30 3.40 14.62
C PRO A 113 -0.25 2.30 14.39
N PHE A 114 -0.68 1.11 14.02
CA PHE A 114 0.23 0.01 13.72
C PHE A 114 0.61 -0.01 12.24
N MET A 115 1.75 -0.64 11.97
CA MET A 115 2.25 -0.95 10.63
C MET A 115 2.65 -2.42 10.57
N VAL A 116 2.66 -2.96 9.36
CA VAL A 116 3.08 -4.33 9.07
C VAL A 116 4.26 -4.29 8.12
N ASP A 117 5.29 -5.07 8.45
CA ASP A 117 6.43 -5.28 7.59
C ASP A 117 6.80 -6.77 7.55
N THR A 118 7.62 -7.19 6.61
CA THR A 118 8.11 -8.57 6.54
C THR A 118 9.20 -8.82 7.59
N ASN A 119 9.22 -10.05 8.12
CA ASN A 119 10.32 -10.51 8.96
C ASN A 119 11.45 -11.20 8.16
N GLY A 120 11.34 -11.22 6.82
CA GLY A 120 12.32 -11.85 5.92
C GLY A 120 12.20 -13.38 5.80
N SER A 121 11.35 -14.04 6.58
CA SER A 121 11.13 -15.50 6.57
C SER A 121 9.67 -15.88 6.23
N GLY A 122 9.00 -15.02 5.44
CA GLY A 122 7.61 -15.26 5.02
C GLY A 122 6.56 -14.91 6.07
N GLY A 123 6.96 -14.38 7.23
CA GLY A 123 6.08 -13.92 8.28
C GLY A 123 6.05 -12.39 8.38
N PHE A 124 5.34 -11.90 9.39
CA PHE A 124 5.15 -10.46 9.61
C PHE A 124 5.81 -10.02 10.91
N ARG A 125 6.33 -8.81 10.91
CA ARG A 125 6.66 -8.05 12.12
C ARG A 125 5.72 -6.85 12.21
N TYR A 126 5.43 -6.47 13.44
CA TYR A 126 4.54 -5.35 13.71
C TYR A 126 5.33 -4.20 14.32
N LEU A 127 4.99 -3.02 13.84
CA LEU A 127 5.55 -1.75 14.30
C LEU A 127 4.40 -0.85 14.72
N TYR A 128 4.65 0.16 15.54
CA TYR A 128 3.68 1.20 15.78
C TYR A 128 4.32 2.58 15.83
N SER A 129 3.61 3.58 15.31
CA SER A 129 4.04 4.97 15.28
C SER A 129 3.48 5.76 16.46
N ARG A 130 4.33 6.61 17.05
CA ARG A 130 3.99 7.52 18.15
C ARG A 130 3.79 8.97 17.74
N GLU A 131 3.68 9.24 16.45
CA GLU A 131 3.73 10.60 15.93
C GLU A 131 2.64 11.54 16.46
N ARG A 132 1.52 10.99 16.97
CA ARG A 132 0.34 11.79 17.38
C ARG A 132 -0.09 11.40 18.79
N GLU A 133 0.56 11.99 19.78
CA GLU A 133 0.38 11.63 21.18
C GLU A 133 -1.07 11.69 21.69
N HIS A 134 -1.87 12.63 21.20
CA HIS A 134 -3.28 12.76 21.59
C HIS A 134 -4.15 11.58 21.17
N HIS A 135 -3.71 10.75 20.24
CA HIS A 135 -4.39 9.51 19.87
C HIS A 135 -4.15 8.38 20.88
N PHE A 136 -3.10 8.47 21.70
CA PHE A 136 -2.73 7.44 22.68
C PHE A 136 -3.48 7.62 24.01
N CYS A 137 -4.77 7.87 23.92
CA CYS A 137 -5.73 7.93 25.04
C CYS A 137 -6.82 6.87 24.84
N GLY A 138 -7.72 6.71 25.81
CA GLY A 138 -8.86 5.81 25.71
C GLY A 138 -8.57 4.34 26.06
N PRO A 139 -9.29 3.38 25.47
CA PRO A 139 -9.20 1.97 25.85
C PRO A 139 -7.84 1.38 25.47
N VAL A 140 -7.48 0.31 26.19
CA VAL A 140 -6.34 -0.51 25.85
C VAL A 140 -6.69 -1.38 24.65
N VAL A 141 -5.85 -1.36 23.61
CA VAL A 141 -5.91 -2.25 22.46
C VAL A 141 -4.68 -3.14 22.42
N GLU A 142 -4.88 -4.42 22.16
CA GLU A 142 -3.80 -5.40 22.00
C GLU A 142 -3.48 -5.57 20.51
N THR A 143 -2.20 -5.58 20.14
CA THR A 143 -1.74 -5.71 18.74
C THR A 143 -2.38 -6.90 18.04
N ARG A 144 -2.45 -8.08 18.68
CA ARG A 144 -3.08 -9.28 18.10
C ARG A 144 -4.55 -9.05 17.74
N SER A 145 -5.30 -8.46 18.66
CA SER A 145 -6.73 -8.19 18.47
C SER A 145 -6.95 -7.16 17.37
N TRP A 146 -6.10 -6.13 17.31
CA TRP A 146 -6.11 -5.14 16.25
C TRP A 146 -5.84 -5.74 14.88
N MET A 147 -4.77 -6.54 14.77
CA MET A 147 -4.41 -7.22 13.52
C MET A 147 -5.50 -8.21 13.08
N LYS A 148 -6.11 -8.95 14.01
CA LYS A 148 -7.24 -9.84 13.70
C LYS A 148 -8.41 -9.07 13.07
N LYS A 149 -8.66 -7.84 13.50
CA LYS A 149 -9.76 -7.01 13.03
C LYS A 149 -9.47 -6.32 11.69
N TYR A 150 -8.26 -5.78 11.52
CA TYR A 150 -7.95 -4.87 10.42
C TYR A 150 -6.96 -5.43 9.39
N PHE A 151 -6.24 -6.48 9.71
CA PHE A 151 -5.32 -7.19 8.82
C PHE A 151 -5.83 -8.61 8.59
N GLN A 152 -6.91 -8.72 7.83
CA GLN A 152 -7.64 -9.96 7.57
C GLN A 152 -6.92 -10.88 6.58
N GLN A 153 -7.49 -12.07 6.37
CA GLN A 153 -6.85 -13.16 5.64
C GLN A 153 -6.39 -12.77 4.22
N GLU A 154 -7.24 -12.08 3.45
CA GLU A 154 -6.88 -11.66 2.10
C GLU A 154 -5.72 -10.67 2.10
N ALA A 155 -5.76 -9.65 2.96
CA ALA A 155 -4.68 -8.67 3.10
C ALA A 155 -3.36 -9.33 3.54
N ARG A 156 -3.43 -10.36 4.40
CA ARG A 156 -2.26 -11.15 4.82
C ARG A 156 -1.69 -11.96 3.68
N ALA A 157 -2.52 -12.67 2.93
CA ALA A 157 -2.10 -13.46 1.79
C ALA A 157 -1.48 -12.58 0.69
N PHE A 158 -2.13 -11.46 0.39
CA PHE A 158 -1.61 -10.45 -0.53
C PHE A 158 -0.23 -9.94 -0.09
N MET A 159 -0.11 -9.42 1.14
CA MET A 159 1.16 -8.85 1.63
C MET A 159 2.28 -9.89 1.70
N GLN A 160 1.95 -11.14 2.00
CA GLN A 160 2.94 -12.22 2.00
C GLN A 160 3.49 -12.47 0.60
N ALA A 161 2.63 -12.55 -0.42
CA ALA A 161 3.03 -12.71 -1.80
C ALA A 161 3.78 -11.47 -2.32
N ASP A 162 3.27 -10.28 -2.03
CA ASP A 162 3.87 -9.02 -2.43
C ASP A 162 5.29 -8.85 -1.89
N PHE A 163 5.51 -9.12 -0.61
CA PHE A 163 6.84 -9.07 0.00
C PHE A 163 7.80 -10.14 -0.56
N ALA A 164 7.28 -11.34 -0.86
CA ALA A 164 8.10 -12.41 -1.43
C ALA A 164 8.68 -12.01 -2.79
N ASP A 165 7.89 -11.30 -3.60
CA ASP A 165 8.24 -10.93 -4.97
C ASP A 165 8.98 -9.59 -5.10
N THR A 166 8.95 -8.73 -4.06
CA THR A 166 9.57 -7.40 -4.12
C THR A 166 11.06 -7.46 -4.46
N VAL A 167 11.84 -8.29 -3.77
CA VAL A 167 13.29 -8.41 -4.02
C VAL A 167 13.60 -9.07 -5.36
N PRO A 168 12.95 -10.18 -5.76
CA PRO A 168 13.07 -10.74 -7.10
C PRO A 168 12.79 -9.73 -8.23
N ILE A 169 11.66 -9.00 -8.13
CA ILE A 169 11.29 -8.00 -9.14
C ILE A 169 12.35 -6.89 -9.22
N ALA A 170 12.76 -6.31 -8.09
CA ALA A 170 13.76 -5.25 -8.07
C ALA A 170 15.11 -5.72 -8.66
N ARG A 171 15.50 -6.98 -8.43
CA ARG A 171 16.70 -7.58 -9.03
C ARG A 171 16.57 -7.70 -10.55
N LEU A 172 15.44 -8.18 -11.04
CA LEU A 172 15.19 -8.31 -12.48
C LEU A 172 15.18 -6.93 -13.14
N LEU A 173 14.49 -5.94 -12.57
CA LEU A 173 14.49 -4.57 -13.08
C LEU A 173 15.91 -3.99 -13.18
N ARG A 174 16.81 -4.26 -12.23
CA ARG A 174 18.19 -3.80 -12.30
C ARG A 174 18.98 -4.46 -13.44
N SER A 175 18.72 -5.72 -13.74
CA SER A 175 19.45 -6.47 -14.80
C SER A 175 18.95 -6.15 -16.21
N ILE A 176 17.81 -5.50 -16.38
CA ILE A 176 17.29 -5.08 -17.69
C ILE A 176 18.05 -3.83 -18.16
N PRO A 177 18.59 -3.84 -19.40
CA PRO A 177 19.34 -2.71 -19.96
C PRO A 177 18.43 -1.50 -20.20
N GLU A 178 19.04 -0.32 -20.33
CA GLU A 178 18.34 0.96 -20.43
C GLU A 178 17.30 0.99 -21.56
N HIS A 179 17.63 0.41 -22.72
CA HIS A 179 16.69 0.38 -23.86
C HIS A 179 15.43 -0.47 -23.60
N GLY A 180 15.44 -1.38 -22.62
CA GLY A 180 14.29 -2.20 -22.22
C GLY A 180 13.56 -1.67 -20.99
N LYS A 181 14.08 -0.65 -20.31
CA LYS A 181 13.53 -0.15 -19.04
C LYS A 181 12.08 0.30 -19.16
N ASN A 182 11.76 1.10 -20.15
CA ASN A 182 10.39 1.63 -20.31
C ASN A 182 9.37 0.50 -20.51
N GLU A 183 9.71 -0.53 -21.29
CA GLU A 183 8.86 -1.70 -21.50
C GLU A 183 8.69 -2.49 -20.19
N ALA A 184 9.78 -2.69 -19.45
CA ALA A 184 9.75 -3.37 -18.16
C ALA A 184 8.87 -2.62 -17.13
N LEU A 185 9.00 -1.30 -17.04
CA LEU A 185 8.19 -0.46 -16.16
C LEU A 185 6.72 -0.43 -16.57
N PHE A 186 6.43 -0.45 -17.88
CA PHE A 186 5.07 -0.61 -18.38
C PHE A 186 4.45 -1.94 -17.92
N HIS A 187 5.17 -3.06 -18.06
CA HIS A 187 4.70 -4.36 -17.58
C HIS A 187 4.55 -4.40 -16.06
N PHE A 188 5.49 -3.78 -15.33
CA PHE A 188 5.42 -3.66 -13.88
C PHE A 188 4.14 -2.91 -13.45
N HIS A 189 3.89 -1.73 -14.03
CA HIS A 189 2.67 -0.97 -13.76
C HIS A 189 1.42 -1.79 -14.09
N ARG A 190 1.33 -2.28 -15.32
CA ARG A 190 0.17 -2.99 -15.84
C ARG A 190 -0.23 -4.17 -14.96
N LEU A 191 0.71 -5.05 -14.65
CA LEU A 191 0.43 -6.31 -13.95
C LEU A 191 0.31 -6.13 -12.42
N ARG A 192 0.92 -5.09 -11.85
CA ARG A 192 0.78 -4.84 -10.41
C ARG A 192 -0.41 -3.97 -10.07
N TYR A 193 -0.76 -3.01 -10.90
CA TYR A 193 -1.69 -1.96 -10.51
C TYR A 193 -2.91 -1.80 -11.43
N SER A 194 -2.82 -2.23 -12.69
CA SER A 194 -3.79 -1.86 -13.72
C SER A 194 -4.69 -3.03 -14.18
N GLU A 195 -4.14 -4.20 -14.44
CA GLU A 195 -4.84 -5.32 -15.07
C GLU A 195 -5.71 -6.11 -14.08
N TYR A 196 -6.79 -5.46 -13.61
CA TYR A 196 -7.76 -6.06 -12.71
C TYR A 196 -9.20 -5.88 -13.19
N ASN A 197 -9.98 -6.96 -13.12
CA ASN A 197 -11.42 -6.90 -13.25
C ASN A 197 -12.04 -6.67 -11.86
N LEU A 198 -12.66 -5.53 -11.65
CA LEU A 198 -13.24 -5.11 -10.37
C LEU A 198 -14.40 -6.00 -9.88
N ASP A 199 -14.97 -6.83 -10.75
CA ASP A 199 -16.09 -7.73 -10.43
C ASP A 199 -15.65 -9.18 -10.12
N ARG A 200 -14.32 -9.41 -10.14
CA ARG A 200 -13.72 -10.70 -9.76
C ARG A 200 -12.92 -10.57 -8.46
N PRO A 201 -12.71 -11.67 -7.71
CA PRO A 201 -11.85 -11.66 -6.52
C PRO A 201 -10.44 -11.13 -6.83
N PHE A 202 -9.93 -10.25 -5.98
CA PHE A 202 -8.64 -9.60 -6.19
C PHE A 202 -7.45 -10.56 -6.13
N LEU A 203 -7.37 -11.36 -5.05
CA LEU A 203 -6.15 -12.11 -4.73
C LEU A 203 -5.74 -13.11 -5.83
N GLU A 204 -6.72 -13.78 -6.44
CA GLU A 204 -6.46 -14.72 -7.53
C GLU A 204 -5.84 -14.02 -8.75
N GLN A 205 -6.39 -12.86 -9.12
CA GLN A 205 -5.88 -12.04 -10.22
C GLN A 205 -4.47 -11.53 -9.91
N PHE A 206 -4.26 -11.03 -8.69
CA PHE A 206 -2.95 -10.55 -8.25
C PHE A 206 -1.88 -11.64 -8.35
N LEU A 207 -2.13 -12.84 -7.83
CA LEU A 207 -1.18 -13.95 -7.89
C LEU A 207 -0.86 -14.38 -9.32
N GLN A 208 -1.86 -14.38 -10.21
CA GLN A 208 -1.67 -14.66 -11.62
C GLN A 208 -0.81 -13.59 -12.31
N ASN A 209 -1.12 -12.33 -12.07
CA ASN A 209 -0.40 -11.17 -12.61
C ASN A 209 1.05 -11.14 -12.13
N GLN A 210 1.31 -11.40 -10.84
CA GLN A 210 2.67 -11.46 -10.28
C GLN A 210 3.51 -12.55 -10.94
N LYS A 211 2.94 -13.75 -11.11
CA LYS A 211 3.62 -14.84 -11.82
C LYS A 211 3.97 -14.46 -13.26
N GLN A 212 3.04 -13.81 -13.95
CA GLN A 212 3.26 -13.34 -15.32
C GLN A 212 4.34 -12.26 -15.37
N LEU A 213 4.34 -11.31 -14.42
CA LEU A 213 5.35 -10.26 -14.33
C LEU A 213 6.74 -10.83 -14.17
N LEU A 214 6.94 -11.77 -13.25
CA LEU A 214 8.24 -12.41 -13.03
C LEU A 214 8.75 -13.14 -14.30
N ILE A 215 7.87 -13.81 -15.04
CA ILE A 215 8.22 -14.47 -16.30
C ILE A 215 8.64 -13.45 -17.37
N ILE A 216 7.89 -12.36 -17.52
CA ILE A 216 8.19 -11.32 -18.53
C ILE A 216 9.53 -10.65 -18.21
N LEU A 217 9.68 -10.16 -16.96
CA LEU A 217 10.93 -9.51 -16.56
C LEU A 217 12.15 -10.44 -16.63
N GLY A 218 11.98 -11.73 -16.31
CA GLY A 218 13.02 -12.74 -16.46
C GLY A 218 13.49 -12.88 -17.91
N ARG A 219 12.56 -12.99 -18.85
CA ARG A 219 12.88 -13.08 -20.29
C ARG A 219 13.54 -11.80 -20.84
N MET A 220 13.15 -10.64 -20.31
CA MET A 220 13.76 -9.36 -20.71
C MET A 220 15.19 -9.25 -20.18
N ALA A 221 15.45 -9.74 -18.98
CA ALA A 221 16.79 -9.77 -18.39
C ALA A 221 17.74 -10.74 -19.12
N GLU A 222 17.24 -11.93 -19.57
CA GLU A 222 18.02 -12.93 -20.29
C GLU A 222 18.45 -12.52 -21.71
N LYS A 223 17.64 -11.72 -22.40
CA LYS A 223 17.96 -11.23 -23.76
C LYS A 223 19.20 -10.31 -23.83
N THR A 224 19.79 -10.05 -22.70
CA THR A 224 20.91 -9.10 -22.54
C THR A 224 22.28 -9.82 -22.39
N THR A 225 22.25 -11.14 -22.24
CA THR A 225 23.46 -11.99 -22.18
C THR A 225 23.77 -12.59 -23.55
#